data_28dd4069b50a6941f48cd67f517697f9
#
_entry.id   28dd4069b50a6941f48cd67f517697f9
#
_cell.length_a   1.000
_cell.length_b   1.000
_cell.length_c   1.000
_cell.angle_alpha   90.00
_cell.angle_beta   90.00
_cell.angle_gamma   90.00
#
_symmetry.space_group_name_H-M   'P 1'
#
loop_
_entity.id
_entity.type
_entity.pdbx_description
1 polymer ?
#
loop_
_entity_poly.entity_id
_entity_poly.type
_entity_poly.pdbx_seq_one_letter_code
_entity_poly.pdbx_strand_id
1 'polypeptide(L)'
;FSIKNYIGIQDDRHRLIDHDHRLNHKILDLQYILQPQLIAIDAITAGEGRMLTPIPFDLGHVIIGNNQVAFDAVCCHIIGVDPLTVPHIRLAYEHGFGPINLEEIEIIGDLDRAIETAKGFRVGLIRVEEYFEGTSIKAYGGRPPADGDEEYCWGGCPGALEEAIEILRLTDDQVDEKIPPVHVVFGDYKGDLTPQPGERVIFIGDCARYEGELHGELVTIESQVVDRSEIDPREAKVDDIFVKMAKMEALFYSSGDVFRISGCPVSVAEQVLVLVKLGKLKNPYFDLKEALPFTSCYLSWRTRQLINLI
;
A
#
# COMPACT_ATOMS: atom_id res chain seq x y z
N PHE A 1 5.83 11.12 7.19
CA PHE A 1 6.40 12.39 6.77
C PHE A 1 7.85 12.19 6.29
N SER A 2 8.82 12.89 6.88
CA SER A 2 10.21 12.93 6.45
C SER A 2 10.92 11.57 6.58
N ILE A 3 10.88 10.94 7.76
CA ILE A 3 11.61 9.68 8.05
C ILE A 3 11.20 8.58 7.05
N LYS A 4 9.89 8.40 6.83
CA LYS A 4 9.35 7.38 5.92
C LYS A 4 9.72 7.62 4.45
N ASN A 5 9.87 8.87 4.04
CA ASN A 5 10.07 9.21 2.64
C ASN A 5 11.33 8.54 2.03
N TYR A 6 12.36 8.33 2.83
CA TYR A 6 13.60 7.69 2.39
C TYR A 6 13.47 6.20 2.03
N ILE A 7 12.38 5.54 2.43
CA ILE A 7 12.19 4.12 2.05
C ILE A 7 12.23 3.92 0.53
N GLY A 8 11.90 4.97 -0.23
CA GLY A 8 11.92 4.95 -1.70
C GLY A 8 13.29 4.85 -2.34
N ILE A 9 14.40 5.09 -1.60
CA ILE A 9 15.76 4.93 -2.12
C ILE A 9 16.29 3.50 -2.00
N GLN A 10 15.61 2.64 -1.26
CA GLN A 10 15.99 1.23 -1.17
C GLN A 10 15.68 0.51 -2.49
N ASP A 11 16.51 -0.50 -2.80
CA ASP A 11 16.23 -1.45 -3.88
C ASP A 11 14.85 -2.08 -3.68
N ASP A 12 14.09 -2.25 -4.75
CA ASP A 12 12.72 -2.76 -4.69
C ASP A 12 12.62 -4.11 -3.98
N ARG A 13 13.60 -4.97 -4.12
CA ARG A 13 13.63 -6.28 -3.46
C ARG A 13 13.77 -6.14 -1.95
N HIS A 14 14.64 -5.25 -1.47
CA HIS A 14 14.79 -4.95 -0.05
C HIS A 14 13.54 -4.28 0.50
N ARG A 15 12.96 -3.35 -0.26
CA ARG A 15 11.77 -2.62 0.15
C ARG A 15 10.55 -3.52 0.30
N LEU A 16 10.36 -4.47 -0.64
CA LEU A 16 9.14 -5.30 -0.71
C LEU A 16 9.22 -6.60 0.09
N ILE A 17 10.41 -7.13 0.38
CA ILE A 17 10.54 -8.29 1.26
C ILE A 17 10.11 -7.90 2.68
N ASP A 18 9.19 -8.65 3.26
CA ASP A 18 8.61 -8.40 4.58
C ASP A 18 8.17 -6.95 4.78
N HIS A 19 7.57 -6.36 3.75
CA HIS A 19 7.18 -4.95 3.75
C HIS A 19 6.34 -4.60 4.98
N ASP A 20 5.33 -5.39 5.28
CA ASP A 20 4.38 -5.06 6.34
C ASP A 20 4.89 -5.46 7.74
N HIS A 21 5.78 -6.45 7.84
CA HIS A 21 6.32 -6.94 9.13
C HIS A 21 7.51 -6.14 9.63
N ARG A 22 8.34 -5.62 8.73
CA ARG A 22 9.62 -4.98 9.06
C ARG A 22 9.75 -3.55 8.57
N LEU A 23 8.69 -2.97 8.02
CA LEU A 23 8.75 -1.64 7.41
C LEU A 23 9.31 -0.59 8.38
N ASN A 24 8.86 -0.58 9.63
CA ASN A 24 9.30 0.39 10.61
C ASN A 24 10.81 0.27 10.92
N HIS A 25 11.33 -0.95 11.00
CA HIS A 25 12.77 -1.19 11.19
C HIS A 25 13.58 -0.81 9.95
N LYS A 26 13.09 -1.13 8.75
CA LYS A 26 13.76 -0.70 7.50
C LYS A 26 13.81 0.82 7.35
N ILE A 27 12.78 1.53 7.81
CA ILE A 27 12.77 2.99 7.86
C ILE A 27 13.80 3.49 8.86
N LEU A 28 13.91 2.85 10.04
CA LEU A 28 14.92 3.17 11.05
C LEU A 28 16.35 2.97 10.51
N ASP A 29 16.61 1.85 9.84
CA ASP A 29 17.95 1.53 9.31
C ASP A 29 18.48 2.63 8.40
N LEU A 30 17.60 3.30 7.65
CA LEU A 30 17.99 4.42 6.80
C LEU A 30 18.49 5.64 7.58
N GLN A 31 18.07 5.82 8.85
CA GLN A 31 18.54 6.92 9.70
C GLN A 31 20.03 6.79 10.06
N TYR A 32 20.57 5.57 10.09
CA TYR A 32 22.00 5.34 10.28
C TYR A 32 22.85 5.75 9.07
N ILE A 33 22.23 5.82 7.88
CA ILE A 33 22.93 6.09 6.62
C ILE A 33 22.71 7.53 6.16
N LEU A 34 21.50 8.06 6.34
CA LEU A 34 21.07 9.35 5.79
C LEU A 34 20.45 10.24 6.85
N GLN A 35 21.09 11.38 7.09
CA GLN A 35 20.60 12.44 7.97
C GLN A 35 20.64 13.76 7.18
N PRO A 36 19.50 14.22 6.63
CA PRO A 36 19.45 15.44 5.85
C PRO A 36 19.68 16.66 6.74
N GLN A 37 20.41 17.65 6.21
CA GLN A 37 20.60 18.94 6.85
C GLN A 37 19.42 19.89 6.62
N LEU A 38 18.61 19.62 5.60
CA LEU A 38 17.42 20.39 5.27
C LEU A 38 16.29 19.46 4.86
N ILE A 39 15.16 19.65 5.49
CA ILE A 39 13.90 18.95 5.20
C ILE A 39 12.88 20.02 4.85
N ALA A 40 12.15 19.82 3.79
CA ALA A 40 11.01 20.65 3.43
C ALA A 40 9.83 19.79 3.02
N ILE A 41 8.65 20.10 3.53
CA ILE A 41 7.41 19.47 3.13
C ILE A 41 6.46 20.53 2.57
N ASP A 42 5.90 20.21 1.42
CA ASP A 42 4.75 20.93 0.89
C ASP A 42 3.50 20.36 1.58
N ALA A 43 2.99 21.12 2.54
CA ALA A 43 1.76 20.84 3.25
C ALA A 43 0.68 21.89 2.90
N ILE A 44 0.71 22.44 1.68
CA ILE A 44 -0.35 23.35 1.20
C ILE A 44 -1.63 22.55 1.04
N THR A 45 -1.56 21.43 0.33
CA THR A 45 -2.64 20.45 0.26
C THR A 45 -2.16 19.12 0.83
N ALA A 46 -2.66 18.75 1.99
CA ALA A 46 -2.38 17.46 2.63
C ALA A 46 -3.30 16.37 2.08
N GLY A 47 -2.94 15.12 2.32
CA GLY A 47 -3.71 13.96 1.87
C GLY A 47 -4.29 13.16 3.02
N GLU A 48 -5.56 12.80 2.93
CA GLU A 48 -6.30 12.04 3.94
C GLU A 48 -6.71 10.66 3.43
N GLY A 49 -6.90 9.76 4.36
CA GLY A 49 -7.74 8.56 4.27
C GLY A 49 -7.33 7.47 3.29
N ARG A 50 -6.57 7.77 2.22
CA ARG A 50 -6.18 6.82 1.19
C ARG A 50 -4.68 6.86 0.94
N MET A 51 -4.11 5.68 0.66
CA MET A 51 -2.67 5.56 0.47
C MET A 51 -2.20 6.09 -0.88
N LEU A 52 -2.89 5.76 -1.95
CA LEU A 52 -2.47 6.00 -3.33
C LEU A 52 -3.30 7.07 -4.03
N THR A 53 -4.54 7.27 -3.60
CA THR A 53 -5.46 8.31 -4.09
C THR A 53 -5.98 9.15 -2.93
N PRO A 54 -5.10 9.90 -2.22
CA PRO A 54 -5.49 10.62 -1.01
C PRO A 54 -6.58 11.67 -1.30
N ILE A 55 -7.47 11.84 -0.34
CA ILE A 55 -8.47 12.90 -0.37
C ILE A 55 -7.77 14.22 -0.02
N PRO A 56 -7.87 15.27 -0.84
CA PRO A 56 -7.18 16.53 -0.57
C PRO A 56 -7.78 17.26 0.65
N PHE A 57 -6.90 17.79 1.49
CA PHE A 57 -7.24 18.65 2.63
C PHE A 57 -6.37 19.92 2.57
N ASP A 58 -6.99 21.09 2.56
CA ASP A 58 -6.30 22.38 2.49
C ASP A 58 -5.67 22.73 3.84
N LEU A 59 -4.41 22.40 4.02
CA LEU A 59 -3.66 22.71 5.23
C LEU A 59 -2.96 24.08 5.15
N GLY A 60 -2.47 24.46 3.96
CA GLY A 60 -1.99 25.81 3.65
C GLY A 60 -0.60 26.15 4.20
N HIS A 61 0.26 25.17 4.47
CA HIS A 61 1.57 25.38 5.08
C HIS A 61 2.72 24.81 4.25
N VAL A 62 3.88 25.45 4.41
CA VAL A 62 5.18 24.86 4.06
C VAL A 62 5.96 24.72 5.37
N ILE A 63 6.46 23.52 5.65
CA ILE A 63 7.18 23.23 6.89
C ILE A 63 8.63 22.90 6.53
N ILE A 64 9.57 23.51 7.23
CA ILE A 64 11.01 23.33 7.01
C ILE A 64 11.68 22.95 8.33
N GLY A 65 12.65 22.05 8.28
CA GLY A 65 13.39 21.61 9.46
C GLY A 65 14.77 21.03 9.12
N ASN A 66 15.53 20.69 10.13
CA ASN A 66 16.90 20.19 10.02
C ASN A 66 17.15 18.88 10.78
N ASN A 67 16.13 18.36 11.47
CA ASN A 67 16.18 17.06 12.13
C ASN A 67 14.91 16.28 11.82
N GLN A 68 15.03 15.06 11.31
CA GLN A 68 13.90 14.26 10.82
C GLN A 68 12.93 13.88 11.93
N VAL A 69 13.43 13.51 13.11
CA VAL A 69 12.57 13.07 14.23
C VAL A 69 11.78 14.24 14.76
N ALA A 70 12.46 15.35 15.05
CA ALA A 70 11.83 16.59 15.49
C ALA A 70 10.80 17.10 14.48
N PHE A 71 11.15 17.05 13.18
CA PHE A 71 10.29 17.46 12.09
C PHE A 71 9.00 16.63 12.05
N ASP A 72 9.13 15.30 12.06
CA ASP A 72 7.98 14.39 12.02
C ASP A 72 7.15 14.49 13.31
N ALA A 73 7.78 14.72 14.48
CA ALA A 73 7.08 14.96 15.73
C ALA A 73 6.22 16.23 15.69
N VAL A 74 6.76 17.34 15.18
CA VAL A 74 5.98 18.58 14.99
C VAL A 74 4.84 18.38 14.02
N CYS A 75 5.06 17.68 12.89
CA CYS A 75 3.99 17.33 11.96
C CYS A 75 2.88 16.49 12.62
N CYS A 76 3.25 15.53 13.47
CA CYS A 76 2.29 14.75 14.26
C CYS A 76 1.47 15.64 15.19
N HIS A 77 2.10 16.57 15.90
CA HIS A 77 1.40 17.51 16.78
C HIS A 77 0.44 18.42 16.02
N ILE A 78 0.79 18.88 14.83
CA ILE A 78 -0.08 19.72 14.00
C ILE A 78 -1.38 18.98 13.67
N ILE A 79 -1.33 17.70 13.35
CA ILE A 79 -2.52 16.90 13.00
C ILE A 79 -3.13 16.15 14.20
N GLY A 80 -2.68 16.43 15.43
CA GLY A 80 -3.25 15.84 16.64
C GLY A 80 -2.87 14.38 16.90
N VAL A 81 -1.72 13.91 16.40
CA VAL A 81 -1.19 12.56 16.62
C VAL A 81 -0.08 12.59 17.67
N ASP A 82 -0.09 11.67 18.60
CA ASP A 82 1.06 11.45 19.49
C ASP A 82 2.19 10.76 18.69
N PRO A 83 3.37 11.39 18.52
CA PRO A 83 4.48 10.82 17.77
C PRO A 83 4.97 9.47 18.32
N LEU A 84 4.79 9.19 19.61
CA LEU A 84 5.12 7.90 20.22
C LEU A 84 4.23 6.76 19.75
N THR A 85 3.03 7.03 19.25
CA THR A 85 2.15 6.03 18.67
C THR A 85 2.54 5.63 17.26
N VAL A 86 3.46 6.37 16.63
CA VAL A 86 3.98 6.09 15.29
C VAL A 86 5.28 5.28 15.40
N PRO A 87 5.28 3.95 15.09
CA PRO A 87 6.38 3.07 15.46
C PRO A 87 7.75 3.49 14.93
N HIS A 88 7.86 3.93 13.69
CA HIS A 88 9.16 4.34 13.12
C HIS A 88 9.67 5.68 13.69
N ILE A 89 8.80 6.59 14.13
CA ILE A 89 9.20 7.82 14.82
C ILE A 89 9.68 7.47 16.22
N ARG A 90 8.93 6.64 16.96
CA ARG A 90 9.31 6.16 18.29
C ARG A 90 10.66 5.45 18.25
N LEU A 91 10.85 4.50 17.33
CA LEU A 91 12.13 3.80 17.17
C LEU A 91 13.28 4.77 16.89
N ALA A 92 13.09 5.74 16.00
CA ALA A 92 14.13 6.74 15.72
C ALA A 92 14.47 7.59 16.94
N TYR A 93 13.49 7.97 17.75
CA TYR A 93 13.69 8.66 19.03
C TYR A 93 14.45 7.80 20.03
N GLU A 94 14.03 6.54 20.25
CA GLU A 94 14.69 5.58 21.17
C GLU A 94 16.15 5.32 20.80
N HIS A 95 16.48 5.40 19.51
CA HIS A 95 17.84 5.28 18.98
C HIS A 95 18.64 6.61 18.97
N GLY A 96 18.07 7.70 19.51
CA GLY A 96 18.76 8.97 19.70
C GLY A 96 18.93 9.83 18.44
N PHE A 97 18.12 9.63 17.40
CA PHE A 97 18.20 10.40 16.15
C PHE A 97 17.59 11.80 16.25
N GLY A 98 16.84 12.13 17.31
CA GLY A 98 16.32 13.46 17.56
C GLY A 98 15.22 13.49 18.62
N PRO A 99 14.82 14.70 19.07
CA PRO A 99 13.77 14.87 20.07
C PRO A 99 12.37 14.73 19.50
N ILE A 100 11.41 14.38 20.37
CA ILE A 100 9.98 14.34 20.05
C ILE A 100 9.15 15.31 20.88
N ASN A 101 9.68 15.75 22.01
CA ASN A 101 8.99 16.69 22.90
C ASN A 101 9.12 18.11 22.34
N LEU A 102 8.03 18.84 22.23
CA LEU A 102 8.03 20.21 21.68
C LEU A 102 8.94 21.16 22.48
N GLU A 103 9.10 20.90 23.78
CA GLU A 103 9.95 21.70 24.66
C GLU A 103 11.46 21.59 24.32
N GLU A 104 11.86 20.52 23.63
CA GLU A 104 13.23 20.27 23.20
C GLU A 104 13.46 20.71 21.74
N ILE A 105 12.41 21.19 21.05
CA ILE A 105 12.43 21.57 19.65
C ILE A 105 12.28 23.08 19.52
N GLU A 106 13.24 23.74 18.90
CA GLU A 106 13.10 25.15 18.55
C GLU A 106 12.16 25.28 17.35
N ILE A 107 10.99 25.89 17.57
CA ILE A 107 9.97 26.11 16.55
C ILE A 107 9.96 27.60 16.18
N ILE A 108 10.21 27.89 14.89
CA ILE A 108 10.14 29.24 14.34
C ILE A 108 8.90 29.33 13.47
N GLY A 109 7.93 30.16 13.87
CA GLY A 109 6.65 30.32 13.18
C GLY A 109 5.48 30.19 14.12
N ASP A 110 4.29 30.05 13.53
CA ASP A 110 3.03 30.03 14.28
C ASP A 110 2.46 28.60 14.31
N LEU A 111 2.90 27.84 15.34
CA LEU A 111 2.46 26.46 15.55
C LEU A 111 0.97 26.39 15.88
N ASP A 112 0.47 27.35 16.68
CA ASP A 112 -0.95 27.36 17.07
C ASP A 112 -1.84 27.55 15.86
N ARG A 113 -1.44 28.41 14.93
CA ARG A 113 -2.14 28.58 13.66
C ARG A 113 -2.09 27.30 12.80
N ALA A 114 -0.96 26.61 12.76
CA ALA A 114 -0.85 25.36 12.02
C ALA A 114 -1.79 24.28 12.57
N ILE A 115 -1.88 24.16 13.90
CA ILE A 115 -2.81 23.26 14.58
C ILE A 115 -4.26 23.67 14.30
N GLU A 116 -4.56 24.97 14.31
CA GLU A 116 -5.93 25.47 14.03
C GLU A 116 -6.36 25.12 12.59
N THR A 117 -5.49 25.29 11.59
CA THR A 117 -5.80 24.97 10.20
C THR A 117 -5.91 23.47 9.96
N ALA A 118 -5.31 22.64 10.80
CA ALA A 118 -5.42 21.18 10.74
C ALA A 118 -6.69 20.63 11.40
N LYS A 119 -7.52 21.49 12.01
CA LYS A 119 -8.79 21.05 12.60
C LYS A 119 -9.69 20.40 11.55
N GLY A 120 -10.12 19.18 11.85
CA GLY A 120 -10.93 18.38 10.94
C GLY A 120 -10.12 17.48 10.00
N PHE A 121 -8.78 17.54 10.04
CA PHE A 121 -7.95 16.59 9.31
C PHE A 121 -8.20 15.15 9.81
N ARG A 122 -8.58 14.27 8.90
CA ARG A 122 -8.84 12.86 9.20
C ARG A 122 -7.53 12.08 9.29
N VAL A 123 -7.16 11.72 10.51
CA VAL A 123 -6.01 10.83 10.75
C VAL A 123 -6.40 9.38 10.50
N GLY A 124 -5.52 8.63 9.86
CA GLY A 124 -5.71 7.22 9.54
C GLY A 124 -6.24 6.97 8.14
N LEU A 125 -6.18 5.70 7.75
CA LEU A 125 -6.66 5.25 6.44
C LEU A 125 -8.15 4.88 6.50
N ILE A 126 -8.83 5.03 5.38
CA ILE A 126 -10.17 4.52 5.16
C ILE A 126 -10.05 3.00 4.95
N ARG A 127 -10.94 2.24 5.55
CA ARG A 127 -10.99 0.78 5.33
C ARG A 127 -11.43 0.48 3.91
N VAL A 128 -10.90 -0.59 3.34
CA VAL A 128 -11.23 -1.01 1.97
C VAL A 128 -12.74 -1.28 1.79
N GLU A 129 -13.42 -1.73 2.84
CA GLU A 129 -14.86 -1.93 2.84
C GLU A 129 -15.62 -0.62 2.59
N GLU A 130 -15.19 0.46 3.27
CA GLU A 130 -15.77 1.80 3.13
C GLU A 130 -15.49 2.37 1.73
N TYR A 131 -14.28 2.11 1.18
CA TYR A 131 -13.91 2.60 -0.15
C TYR A 131 -14.81 2.01 -1.26
N PHE A 132 -15.14 0.72 -1.16
CA PHE A 132 -15.95 0.02 -2.16
C PHE A 132 -17.44 -0.01 -1.83
N GLU A 133 -17.90 0.71 -0.79
CA GLU A 133 -19.32 0.80 -0.46
C GLU A 133 -20.14 1.30 -1.66
N GLY A 134 -21.23 0.60 -1.96
CA GLY A 134 -22.11 0.95 -3.07
C GLY A 134 -21.61 0.50 -4.46
N THR A 135 -20.46 -0.17 -4.56
CA THR A 135 -19.97 -0.76 -5.82
C THR A 135 -20.30 -2.25 -5.93
N SER A 136 -19.99 -2.87 -7.09
CA SER A 136 -20.08 -4.31 -7.30
C SER A 136 -18.98 -5.09 -6.57
N ILE A 137 -17.91 -4.42 -6.12
CA ILE A 137 -16.81 -5.03 -5.39
C ILE A 137 -17.13 -4.98 -3.90
N LYS A 138 -17.31 -6.14 -3.27
CA LYS A 138 -17.45 -6.29 -1.82
C LYS A 138 -16.08 -6.64 -1.25
N ALA A 139 -15.40 -5.66 -0.67
CA ALA A 139 -14.08 -5.85 -0.09
C ALA A 139 -14.17 -6.14 1.40
N TYR A 140 -13.22 -6.94 1.93
CA TYR A 140 -13.18 -7.37 3.32
C TYR A 140 -11.73 -7.38 3.82
N GLY A 141 -11.43 -6.61 4.84
CA GLY A 141 -10.12 -6.57 5.48
C GLY A 141 -10.09 -7.44 6.74
N GLY A 142 -9.12 -8.31 6.82
CA GLY A 142 -8.81 -9.12 8.00
C GLY A 142 -7.53 -8.68 8.70
N ARG A 143 -7.10 -9.45 9.69
CA ARG A 143 -5.87 -9.19 10.44
C ARG A 143 -4.62 -9.39 9.58
N PRO A 144 -3.54 -8.62 9.83
CA PRO A 144 -2.24 -8.94 9.27
C PRO A 144 -1.70 -10.25 9.89
N PRO A 145 -0.74 -10.91 9.24
CA PRO A 145 -0.15 -12.14 9.78
C PRO A 145 0.86 -11.90 10.91
N ALA A 146 1.11 -10.66 11.29
CA ALA A 146 2.08 -10.31 12.32
C ALA A 146 1.61 -10.67 13.74
N ASP A 147 2.56 -10.93 14.65
CA ASP A 147 2.33 -11.18 16.08
C ASP A 147 1.97 -9.88 16.83
N GLY A 148 1.05 -9.10 16.31
CA GLY A 148 0.63 -7.82 16.86
C GLY A 148 -0.86 -7.80 17.22
N ASP A 149 -1.25 -6.79 18.00
CA ASP A 149 -2.64 -6.53 18.36
C ASP A 149 -3.45 -5.86 17.23
N GLU A 150 -2.87 -5.74 16.05
CA GLU A 150 -3.53 -5.10 14.91
C GLU A 150 -4.71 -5.94 14.42
N GLU A 151 -5.88 -5.35 14.39
CA GLU A 151 -7.12 -6.03 13.96
C GLU A 151 -7.37 -5.92 12.45
N TYR A 152 -6.59 -5.12 11.75
CA TYR A 152 -6.80 -4.81 10.34
C TYR A 152 -5.48 -4.71 9.58
N CYS A 153 -5.38 -5.37 8.43
CA CYS A 153 -4.22 -5.27 7.55
C CYS A 153 -4.25 -3.98 6.74
N TRP A 154 -3.47 -2.99 7.15
CA TRP A 154 -3.23 -1.75 6.40
C TRP A 154 -2.14 -1.90 5.33
N GLY A 155 -1.76 -3.13 5.02
CA GLY A 155 -0.74 -3.43 4.02
C GLY A 155 -1.10 -3.01 2.60
N GLY A 156 -0.13 -3.14 1.68
CA GLY A 156 -0.25 -2.64 0.33
C GLY A 156 -1.36 -3.25 -0.53
N CYS A 157 -1.90 -4.44 -0.18
CA CYS A 157 -2.91 -5.12 -1.01
C CYS A 157 -4.25 -4.38 -1.09
N PRO A 158 -4.85 -3.89 0.02
CA PRO A 158 -6.09 -3.11 -0.06
C PRO A 158 -5.92 -1.81 -0.86
N GLY A 159 -4.87 -1.03 -0.56
CA GLY A 159 -4.57 0.19 -1.31
C GLY A 159 -4.25 -0.06 -2.78
N ALA A 160 -3.64 -1.21 -3.10
CA ALA A 160 -3.40 -1.61 -4.49
C ALA A 160 -4.70 -1.94 -5.24
N LEU A 161 -5.74 -2.44 -4.55
CA LEU A 161 -7.07 -2.62 -5.17
C LEU A 161 -7.73 -1.27 -5.45
N GLU A 162 -7.64 -0.34 -4.51
CA GLU A 162 -8.14 1.03 -4.68
C GLU A 162 -7.48 1.71 -5.91
N GLU A 163 -6.16 1.64 -6.03
CA GLU A 163 -5.47 2.21 -7.18
C GLU A 163 -5.78 1.47 -8.47
N ALA A 164 -5.93 0.15 -8.43
CA ALA A 164 -6.25 -0.65 -9.60
C ALA A 164 -7.59 -0.22 -10.23
N ILE A 165 -8.62 0.01 -9.41
CA ILE A 165 -9.91 0.48 -9.92
C ILE A 165 -9.83 1.92 -10.44
N GLU A 166 -9.06 2.81 -9.78
CA GLU A 166 -8.87 4.18 -10.24
C GLU A 166 -8.16 4.23 -11.60
N ILE A 167 -7.11 3.41 -11.81
CA ILE A 167 -6.45 3.29 -13.14
C ILE A 167 -7.46 2.88 -14.21
N LEU A 168 -8.34 1.95 -13.90
CA LEU A 168 -9.34 1.51 -14.85
C LEU A 168 -10.41 2.58 -15.11
N ARG A 169 -10.82 3.33 -14.08
CA ARG A 169 -11.76 4.48 -14.22
C ARG A 169 -11.19 5.59 -15.11
N LEU A 170 -9.87 5.79 -15.14
CA LEU A 170 -9.23 6.73 -16.06
C LEU A 170 -9.34 6.30 -17.53
N THR A 171 -9.47 5.00 -17.80
CA THR A 171 -9.50 4.46 -19.15
C THR A 171 -10.91 4.09 -19.63
N ASP A 172 -11.84 3.87 -18.71
CA ASP A 172 -13.21 3.47 -18.99
C ASP A 172 -14.14 4.00 -17.88
N ASP A 173 -14.96 4.99 -18.22
CA ASP A 173 -15.90 5.64 -17.29
C ASP A 173 -17.06 4.73 -16.84
N GLN A 174 -17.24 3.60 -17.50
CA GLN A 174 -18.27 2.61 -17.17
C GLN A 174 -17.68 1.38 -16.45
N VAL A 175 -16.45 1.45 -15.94
CA VAL A 175 -15.78 0.28 -15.35
C VAL A 175 -16.56 -0.32 -14.19
N ASP A 176 -17.14 0.50 -13.33
CA ASP A 176 -17.89 0.05 -12.15
C ASP A 176 -19.14 -0.76 -12.53
N GLU A 177 -19.77 -0.47 -13.69
CA GLU A 177 -20.91 -1.19 -14.20
C GLU A 177 -20.52 -2.53 -14.88
N LYS A 178 -19.29 -2.61 -15.38
CA LYS A 178 -18.78 -3.78 -16.12
C LYS A 178 -18.20 -4.85 -15.21
N ILE A 179 -17.74 -4.47 -14.02
CA ILE A 179 -17.23 -5.45 -13.05
C ILE A 179 -18.42 -6.17 -12.40
N PRO A 180 -18.52 -7.50 -12.57
CA PRO A 180 -19.60 -8.26 -11.95
C PRO A 180 -19.44 -8.26 -10.42
N PRO A 181 -20.50 -8.54 -9.66
CA PRO A 181 -20.39 -8.71 -8.22
C PRO A 181 -19.29 -9.70 -7.83
N VAL A 182 -18.37 -9.25 -6.98
CA VAL A 182 -17.19 -10.01 -6.56
C VAL A 182 -16.86 -9.71 -5.10
N HIS A 183 -16.47 -10.73 -4.36
CA HIS A 183 -15.98 -10.63 -3.00
C HIS A 183 -14.45 -10.67 -3.02
N VAL A 184 -13.79 -9.65 -2.44
CA VAL A 184 -12.33 -9.55 -2.37
C VAL A 184 -11.92 -9.52 -0.90
N VAL A 185 -11.09 -10.48 -0.49
CA VAL A 185 -10.77 -10.74 0.93
C VAL A 185 -9.27 -10.60 1.15
N PHE A 186 -8.89 -9.81 2.16
CA PHE A 186 -7.50 -9.56 2.56
C PHE A 186 -7.24 -10.02 3.99
N GLY A 187 -6.03 -10.52 4.25
CA GLY A 187 -5.60 -10.89 5.59
C GLY A 187 -6.36 -12.09 6.20
N ASP A 188 -6.24 -12.28 7.51
CA ASP A 188 -6.97 -13.31 8.27
C ASP A 188 -8.38 -12.80 8.59
N TYR A 189 -9.33 -13.08 7.69
CA TYR A 189 -10.71 -12.63 7.83
C TYR A 189 -11.54 -13.64 8.61
N LYS A 190 -12.25 -13.18 9.65
CA LYS A 190 -13.05 -14.01 10.57
C LYS A 190 -14.56 -13.80 10.45
N GLY A 191 -14.98 -12.92 9.57
CA GLY A 191 -16.41 -12.68 9.35
C GLY A 191 -17.01 -13.66 8.35
N ASP A 192 -18.33 -13.61 8.23
CA ASP A 192 -19.06 -14.43 7.26
C ASP A 192 -18.98 -13.82 5.88
N LEU A 193 -18.81 -14.67 4.87
CA LEU A 193 -18.92 -14.34 3.48
C LEU A 193 -20.18 -15.00 2.92
N THR A 194 -21.03 -14.21 2.25
CA THR A 194 -22.31 -14.68 1.71
C THR A 194 -22.41 -14.42 0.21
N PRO A 195 -21.53 -15.03 -0.61
CA PRO A 195 -21.59 -14.85 -2.06
C PRO A 195 -22.86 -15.51 -2.63
N GLN A 196 -23.49 -14.82 -3.57
CA GLN A 196 -24.60 -15.42 -4.32
C GLN A 196 -24.07 -16.42 -5.36
N PRO A 197 -24.89 -17.35 -5.83
CA PRO A 197 -24.47 -18.27 -6.89
C PRO A 197 -23.92 -17.52 -8.11
N GLY A 198 -22.69 -17.86 -8.52
CA GLY A 198 -21.98 -17.22 -9.62
C GLY A 198 -21.19 -15.97 -9.26
N GLU A 199 -21.27 -15.44 -8.03
CA GLU A 199 -20.35 -14.41 -7.54
C GLU A 199 -19.02 -15.05 -7.16
N ARG A 200 -17.92 -14.44 -7.56
CA ARG A 200 -16.58 -14.95 -7.23
C ARG A 200 -16.10 -14.45 -5.88
N VAL A 201 -15.30 -15.28 -5.20
CA VAL A 201 -14.59 -14.92 -3.97
C VAL A 201 -13.09 -15.00 -4.22
N ILE A 202 -12.39 -13.89 -4.08
CA ILE A 202 -10.97 -13.78 -4.37
C ILE A 202 -10.23 -13.43 -3.10
N PHE A 203 -9.34 -14.31 -2.66
CA PHE A 203 -8.45 -14.06 -1.54
C PHE A 203 -7.15 -13.45 -2.05
N ILE A 204 -6.77 -12.27 -1.56
CA ILE A 204 -5.59 -11.54 -2.02
C ILE A 204 -4.54 -11.50 -0.92
N GLY A 205 -3.34 -11.95 -1.26
CA GLY A 205 -2.16 -11.93 -0.41
C GLY A 205 -1.78 -13.29 0.17
N ASP A 206 -0.49 -13.44 0.49
CA ASP A 206 0.04 -14.62 1.16
C ASP A 206 -0.53 -14.75 2.59
N CYS A 207 -0.94 -13.64 3.19
CA CYS A 207 -1.55 -13.57 4.51
C CYS A 207 -3.03 -13.93 4.53
N ALA A 208 -3.69 -14.05 3.39
CA ALA A 208 -5.10 -14.36 3.36
C ALA A 208 -5.39 -15.71 4.03
N ARG A 209 -6.31 -15.69 5.00
CA ARG A 209 -6.79 -16.86 5.74
C ARG A 209 -8.29 -16.78 5.90
N TYR A 210 -8.95 -17.90 5.70
CA TYR A 210 -10.39 -18.03 5.87
C TYR A 210 -10.78 -19.48 6.13
N GLU A 211 -11.82 -19.70 6.94
CA GLU A 211 -12.48 -20.98 7.12
C GLU A 211 -13.98 -20.74 7.22
N GLY A 212 -14.74 -21.30 6.31
CA GLY A 212 -16.20 -21.13 6.26
C GLY A 212 -16.84 -21.77 5.05
N GLU A 213 -18.15 -21.70 5.00
CA GLU A 213 -18.94 -22.24 3.87
C GLU A 213 -19.06 -21.20 2.76
N LEU A 214 -18.67 -21.56 1.53
CA LEU A 214 -18.83 -20.74 0.33
C LEU A 214 -19.48 -21.59 -0.75
N HIS A 215 -20.56 -21.09 -1.33
CA HIS A 215 -21.33 -21.78 -2.40
C HIS A 215 -21.79 -23.20 -2.01
N GLY A 216 -22.02 -23.45 -0.69
CA GLY A 216 -22.43 -24.75 -0.19
C GLY A 216 -21.30 -25.75 0.05
N GLU A 217 -20.06 -25.32 -0.06
CA GLU A 217 -18.86 -26.13 0.22
C GLU A 217 -18.04 -25.51 1.34
N LEU A 218 -17.46 -26.36 2.21
CA LEU A 218 -16.51 -25.92 3.22
C LEU A 218 -15.19 -25.54 2.53
N VAL A 219 -14.81 -24.27 2.66
CA VAL A 219 -13.59 -23.73 2.07
C VAL A 219 -12.61 -23.36 3.19
N THR A 220 -11.38 -23.85 3.06
CA THR A 220 -10.27 -23.49 3.94
C THR A 220 -9.16 -22.85 3.12
N ILE A 221 -8.85 -21.59 3.43
CA ILE A 221 -7.71 -20.84 2.88
C ILE A 221 -6.68 -20.69 3.99
N GLU A 222 -5.52 -21.30 3.82
CA GLU A 222 -4.43 -21.21 4.79
C GLU A 222 -3.44 -20.11 4.41
N SER A 223 -2.89 -19.41 5.40
CA SER A 223 -1.82 -18.43 5.18
C SER A 223 -0.59 -19.10 4.55
N GLN A 224 0.00 -18.44 3.57
CA GLN A 224 1.25 -18.86 2.90
C GLN A 224 2.42 -17.95 3.28
N VAL A 225 2.28 -17.19 4.34
CA VAL A 225 3.37 -16.33 4.84
C VAL A 225 4.53 -17.22 5.26
N VAL A 226 5.68 -16.98 4.64
CA VAL A 226 6.94 -17.65 4.99
C VAL A 226 7.82 -16.61 5.69
N ASP A 227 8.47 -17.00 6.77
CA ASP A 227 9.49 -16.15 7.38
C ASP A 227 10.65 -15.99 6.37
N ARG A 228 10.79 -14.76 5.88
CA ARG A 228 11.82 -14.41 4.90
C ARG A 228 12.99 -13.67 5.54
N SER A 229 13.07 -13.66 6.85
CA SER A 229 14.11 -12.95 7.61
C SER A 229 15.53 -13.40 7.28
N GLU A 230 15.70 -14.65 6.87
CA GLU A 230 16.99 -15.25 6.51
C GLU A 230 17.25 -15.26 5.00
N ILE A 231 16.30 -14.82 4.17
CA ILE A 231 16.49 -14.79 2.72
C ILE A 231 17.35 -13.58 2.35
N ASP A 232 18.49 -13.82 1.70
CA ASP A 232 19.25 -12.74 1.08
C ASP A 232 18.38 -12.08 -0.01
N PRO A 233 18.08 -10.77 0.11
CA PRO A 233 17.26 -10.07 -0.87
C PRO A 233 17.80 -10.16 -2.30
N ARG A 234 19.12 -10.35 -2.48
CA ARG A 234 19.76 -10.50 -3.78
C ARG A 234 19.42 -11.85 -4.43
N GLU A 235 19.05 -12.85 -3.64
CA GLU A 235 18.65 -14.19 -4.10
C GLU A 235 17.13 -14.28 -4.31
N ALA A 236 16.37 -13.30 -3.85
CA ALA A 236 14.92 -13.26 -4.04
C ALA A 236 14.58 -13.20 -5.54
N LYS A 237 13.94 -14.25 -6.03
CA LYS A 237 13.45 -14.30 -7.41
C LYS A 237 12.13 -13.55 -7.48
N VAL A 238 12.13 -12.42 -8.16
CA VAL A 238 10.90 -11.74 -8.55
C VAL A 238 10.47 -12.30 -9.91
N ASP A 239 9.27 -12.86 -9.96
CA ASP A 239 8.71 -13.34 -11.24
C ASP A 239 8.63 -12.17 -12.23
N ASP A 240 9.03 -12.43 -13.46
CA ASP A 240 8.85 -11.51 -14.58
C ASP A 240 7.35 -11.23 -14.78
N ILE A 241 6.99 -10.03 -15.24
CA ILE A 241 5.61 -9.62 -15.45
C ILE A 241 4.86 -10.59 -16.39
N PHE A 242 5.53 -11.13 -17.40
CA PHE A 242 4.91 -12.09 -18.31
C PHE A 242 4.64 -13.43 -17.65
N VAL A 243 5.50 -13.86 -16.72
CA VAL A 243 5.29 -15.07 -15.91
C VAL A 243 4.10 -14.86 -14.97
N LYS A 244 4.01 -13.69 -14.32
CA LYS A 244 2.86 -13.32 -13.48
C LYS A 244 1.56 -13.29 -14.26
N MET A 245 1.57 -12.71 -15.46
CA MET A 245 0.40 -12.68 -16.34
C MET A 245 -0.03 -14.08 -16.75
N ALA A 246 0.90 -14.95 -17.12
CA ALA A 246 0.60 -16.33 -17.49
C ALA A 246 0.03 -17.12 -16.29
N LYS A 247 0.57 -16.95 -15.11
CA LYS A 247 0.03 -17.54 -13.86
C LYS A 247 -1.38 -17.05 -13.58
N MET A 248 -1.62 -15.75 -13.72
CA MET A 248 -2.94 -15.15 -13.55
C MET A 248 -3.95 -15.68 -14.54
N GLU A 249 -3.57 -15.77 -15.83
CA GLU A 249 -4.42 -16.34 -16.88
C GLU A 249 -4.77 -17.80 -16.56
N ALA A 250 -3.79 -18.62 -16.21
CA ALA A 250 -4.00 -20.01 -15.81
C ALA A 250 -4.94 -20.12 -14.61
N LEU A 251 -4.79 -19.24 -13.63
CA LEU A 251 -5.64 -19.19 -12.44
C LEU A 251 -7.12 -18.96 -12.80
N PHE A 252 -7.40 -17.99 -13.67
CA PHE A 252 -8.77 -17.70 -14.11
C PHE A 252 -9.44 -18.82 -14.91
N TYR A 253 -8.65 -19.62 -15.64
CA TYR A 253 -9.18 -20.77 -16.41
C TYR A 253 -9.33 -22.04 -15.59
N SER A 254 -8.48 -22.25 -14.58
CA SER A 254 -8.46 -23.49 -13.81
C SER A 254 -9.22 -23.41 -12.48
N SER A 255 -9.48 -22.20 -11.98
CA SER A 255 -10.16 -22.00 -10.71
C SER A 255 -11.66 -21.89 -10.90
N GLY A 256 -12.40 -22.46 -9.94
CA GLY A 256 -13.83 -22.22 -9.81
C GLY A 256 -14.15 -20.79 -9.36
N ASP A 257 -15.23 -20.63 -8.61
CA ASP A 257 -15.67 -19.31 -8.13
C ASP A 257 -14.86 -18.82 -6.92
N VAL A 258 -14.01 -19.66 -6.32
CA VAL A 258 -13.18 -19.32 -5.15
C VAL A 258 -11.71 -19.56 -5.49
N PHE A 259 -10.86 -18.53 -5.36
CA PHE A 259 -9.41 -18.67 -5.61
C PHE A 259 -8.58 -17.65 -4.85
N ARG A 260 -7.26 -17.88 -4.79
CA ARG A 260 -6.28 -17.00 -4.16
C ARG A 260 -5.32 -16.41 -5.19
N ILE A 261 -4.91 -15.17 -4.94
CA ILE A 261 -3.80 -14.49 -5.60
C ILE A 261 -2.71 -14.28 -4.55
N SER A 262 -1.58 -14.96 -4.72
CA SER A 262 -0.46 -14.92 -3.79
C SER A 262 0.44 -13.70 -4.04
N GLY A 263 1.05 -13.21 -2.98
CA GLY A 263 2.00 -12.10 -2.97
C GLY A 263 1.93 -11.33 -1.64
N CYS A 264 3.01 -10.66 -1.27
CA CYS A 264 3.02 -9.75 -0.12
C CYS A 264 3.92 -8.53 -0.42
N PRO A 265 3.31 -7.40 -0.80
CA PRO A 265 1.92 -7.22 -1.25
C PRO A 265 1.67 -7.75 -2.68
N VAL A 266 0.41 -8.03 -2.99
CA VAL A 266 -0.02 -8.20 -4.38
C VAL A 266 -0.08 -6.83 -5.04
N SER A 267 0.65 -6.67 -6.13
CA SER A 267 0.85 -5.36 -6.77
C SER A 267 -0.42 -4.82 -7.44
N VAL A 268 -0.44 -3.50 -7.63
CA VAL A 268 -1.49 -2.81 -8.40
C VAL A 268 -1.67 -3.44 -9.78
N ALA A 269 -0.57 -3.72 -10.49
CA ALA A 269 -0.61 -4.31 -11.82
C ALA A 269 -1.32 -5.68 -11.85
N GLU A 270 -1.05 -6.54 -10.85
CA GLU A 270 -1.72 -7.83 -10.71
C GLU A 270 -3.21 -7.65 -10.44
N GLN A 271 -3.59 -6.70 -9.58
CA GLN A 271 -4.99 -6.43 -9.26
C GLN A 271 -5.74 -5.78 -10.44
N VAL A 272 -5.09 -4.92 -11.24
CA VAL A 272 -5.64 -4.45 -12.53
C VAL A 272 -5.95 -5.62 -13.45
N LEU A 273 -5.03 -6.59 -13.59
CA LEU A 273 -5.25 -7.76 -14.43
C LEU A 273 -6.47 -8.59 -13.96
N VAL A 274 -6.67 -8.71 -12.65
CA VAL A 274 -7.83 -9.37 -12.04
C VAL A 274 -9.12 -8.66 -12.46
N LEU A 275 -9.19 -7.36 -12.23
CA LEU A 275 -10.38 -6.56 -12.55
C LEU A 275 -10.67 -6.54 -14.05
N VAL A 276 -9.64 -6.43 -14.89
CA VAL A 276 -9.76 -6.53 -16.36
C VAL A 276 -10.39 -7.85 -16.78
N LYS A 277 -9.96 -8.96 -16.18
CA LYS A 277 -10.53 -10.28 -16.47
C LYS A 277 -11.98 -10.41 -16.00
N LEU A 278 -12.27 -9.94 -14.79
CA LEU A 278 -13.63 -9.97 -14.22
C LEU A 278 -14.62 -9.19 -15.08
N GLY A 279 -14.28 -7.95 -15.40
CA GLY A 279 -15.13 -7.02 -16.15
C GLY A 279 -15.05 -7.19 -17.68
N LYS A 280 -14.19 -8.11 -18.18
CA LYS A 280 -13.87 -8.23 -19.62
C LYS A 280 -13.48 -6.88 -20.22
N LEU A 281 -12.71 -6.10 -19.45
CA LEU A 281 -12.31 -4.74 -19.79
C LEU A 281 -11.13 -4.76 -20.78
N LYS A 282 -10.90 -3.62 -21.43
CA LYS A 282 -9.68 -3.39 -22.18
C LYS A 282 -8.50 -3.29 -21.19
N ASN A 283 -7.45 -4.08 -21.44
CA ASN A 283 -6.27 -4.03 -20.60
C ASN A 283 -5.45 -2.77 -20.89
N PRO A 284 -5.29 -1.83 -19.95
CA PRO A 284 -4.55 -0.59 -20.17
C PRO A 284 -3.08 -0.82 -20.49
N TYR A 285 -2.48 -1.92 -20.00
CA TYR A 285 -1.08 -2.26 -20.28
C TYR A 285 -0.82 -2.71 -21.71
N PHE A 286 -1.85 -3.06 -22.46
CA PHE A 286 -1.77 -3.45 -23.88
C PHE A 286 -2.37 -2.40 -24.83
N ASP A 287 -2.73 -1.23 -24.33
CA ASP A 287 -3.06 -0.12 -25.23
C ASP A 287 -1.77 0.39 -25.88
N LEU A 288 -1.69 0.30 -27.20
CA LEU A 288 -0.50 0.73 -27.94
C LEU A 288 -0.18 2.19 -27.74
N LYS A 289 -1.18 3.04 -27.48
CA LYS A 289 -0.97 4.47 -27.21
C LYS A 289 -0.24 4.70 -25.90
N GLU A 290 -0.55 3.89 -24.88
CA GLU A 290 0.05 3.98 -23.54
C GLU A 290 1.29 3.08 -23.41
N ALA A 291 1.26 1.90 -24.02
CA ALA A 291 2.34 0.92 -23.93
C ALA A 291 3.62 1.36 -24.68
N LEU A 292 3.51 2.08 -25.81
CA LEU A 292 4.68 2.52 -26.56
C LEU A 292 5.57 3.49 -25.79
N PRO A 293 5.05 4.59 -25.18
CA PRO A 293 5.85 5.46 -24.32
C PRO A 293 6.51 4.70 -23.15
N PHE A 294 5.75 3.87 -22.46
CA PHE A 294 6.25 3.07 -21.35
C PHE A 294 7.38 2.12 -21.81
N THR A 295 7.17 1.38 -22.90
CA THR A 295 8.15 0.44 -23.43
C THR A 295 9.43 1.17 -23.86
N SER A 296 9.32 2.35 -24.48
CA SER A 296 10.48 3.13 -24.88
C SER A 296 11.29 3.64 -23.68
N CYS A 297 10.61 4.11 -22.62
CA CYS A 297 11.24 4.50 -21.37
C CYS A 297 11.92 3.32 -20.67
N TYR A 298 11.23 2.18 -20.59
CA TYR A 298 11.77 0.96 -20.00
C TYR A 298 13.01 0.47 -20.73
N LEU A 299 12.98 0.37 -22.06
CA LEU A 299 14.13 -0.03 -22.85
C LEU A 299 15.29 0.96 -22.72
N SER A 300 15.03 2.26 -22.71
CA SER A 300 16.05 3.27 -22.48
C SER A 300 16.71 3.11 -21.11
N TRP A 301 15.92 2.90 -20.06
CA TRP A 301 16.43 2.67 -18.71
C TRP A 301 17.25 1.39 -18.60
N ARG A 302 16.77 0.27 -19.17
CA ARG A 302 17.50 -1.01 -19.19
C ARG A 302 18.81 -0.91 -19.97
N THR A 303 18.81 -0.18 -21.08
CA THR A 303 20.03 0.06 -21.86
C THR A 303 21.05 0.84 -21.03
N ARG A 304 20.63 1.90 -20.32
CA ARG A 304 21.52 2.67 -19.43
C ARG A 304 22.09 1.83 -18.29
N GLN A 305 21.30 0.96 -17.70
CA GLN A 305 21.78 0.01 -16.68
C GLN A 305 22.84 -0.94 -17.25
N LEU A 306 22.63 -1.50 -18.45
CA LEU A 306 23.56 -2.43 -19.09
C LEU A 306 24.91 -1.81 -19.41
N ILE A 307 24.94 -0.51 -19.71
CA ILE A 307 26.19 0.22 -20.02
C ILE A 307 26.74 0.97 -18.79
N ASN A 308 26.25 0.68 -17.59
CA ASN A 308 26.68 1.27 -16.30
C ASN A 308 26.70 2.83 -16.31
N LEU A 309 25.74 3.45 -16.96
CA LEU A 309 25.56 4.91 -16.96
C LEU A 309 24.62 5.41 -15.84
N ILE A 310 24.17 4.49 -14.96
CA ILE A 310 23.40 4.80 -13.75
C ILE A 310 23.98 3.97 -12.61
#